data_22cb7ca4b74016a8641c7caadec83ada
#
_entry.id   22cb7ca4b74016a8641c7caadec83ada
#
_cell.length_a   1.000
_cell.length_b   1.000
_cell.length_c   1.000
_cell.angle_alpha   90.00
_cell.angle_beta   90.00
_cell.angle_gamma   90.00
#
_symmetry.space_group_name_H-M   'P 1'
#
loop_
_entity.id
_entity.type
_entity.pdbx_description
1 polymer ?
#
loop_
_entity_poly.entity_id
_entity_poly.type
_entity_poly.pdbx_seq_one_letter_code
_entity_poly.pdbx_strand_id
1 'polypeptide(L)'
;LFNSKSKRWIQLQEDVVQIHYELTGNNILAKLMMKTKGLRKRENLPFGLYHKGGKYVVEKIATKKRETPLLKFTSFTQGLKAVSFIKAQEKYADVNELQKTINLKNRNEMWLSAGRTLGEKSFMIFEKGNVTAYGFYELHTQINTWKKIAAIKIDLDTKTTDLENDFKLALLREDFEIIPTPEK
;
A
#
# COMPACT_ATOMS: atom_id res chain seq x y z
N LEU A 1 -12.63 -10.00 17.52
CA LEU A 1 -12.33 -11.16 16.67
C LEU A 1 -13.00 -12.44 17.20
N PHE A 2 -13.08 -12.62 18.51
CA PHE A 2 -13.58 -13.84 19.17
C PHE A 2 -15.10 -13.84 19.47
N ASN A 3 -15.82 -12.79 19.12
CA ASN A 3 -17.28 -12.70 19.33
C ASN A 3 -18.12 -13.16 18.14
N SER A 4 -17.54 -13.75 17.12
CA SER A 4 -18.27 -14.27 15.97
C SER A 4 -18.95 -15.59 16.31
N LYS A 5 -20.27 -15.68 16.06
CA LYS A 5 -21.06 -16.90 16.25
C LYS A 5 -20.94 -17.91 15.10
N SER A 6 -20.00 -17.73 14.15
CA SER A 6 -19.83 -18.69 13.05
C SER A 6 -19.20 -20.00 13.57
N LYS A 7 -19.71 -21.15 13.10
CA LYS A 7 -19.17 -22.48 13.44
C LYS A 7 -17.65 -22.58 13.26
N ARG A 8 -17.11 -21.92 12.23
CA ARG A 8 -15.67 -21.89 11.96
C ARG A 8 -14.87 -21.17 13.05
N TRP A 9 -15.42 -20.10 13.64
CA TRP A 9 -14.76 -19.36 14.72
C TRP A 9 -14.81 -20.12 16.05
N ILE A 10 -15.93 -20.82 16.32
CA ILE A 10 -16.04 -21.67 17.51
C ILE A 10 -15.00 -22.77 17.46
N GLN A 11 -14.90 -23.48 16.33
CA GLN A 11 -13.90 -24.52 16.14
C GLN A 11 -12.47 -24.01 16.24
N LEU A 12 -12.17 -22.82 15.67
CA LEU A 12 -10.87 -22.17 15.82
C LEU A 12 -10.53 -21.82 17.28
N GLN A 13 -11.50 -21.45 18.10
CA GLN A 13 -11.29 -21.18 19.52
C GLN A 13 -10.92 -22.44 20.33
N GLU A 14 -11.47 -23.59 19.92
CA GLU A 14 -11.17 -24.89 20.53
C GLU A 14 -9.80 -25.42 20.10
N ASP A 15 -9.42 -25.20 18.83
CA ASP A 15 -8.18 -25.75 18.23
C ASP A 15 -6.95 -24.86 18.46
N VAL A 16 -7.11 -23.56 18.80
CA VAL A 16 -5.99 -22.62 18.93
C VAL A 16 -5.29 -22.75 20.27
N VAL A 17 -4.07 -23.25 20.23
CA VAL A 17 -3.19 -23.37 21.40
C VAL A 17 -2.38 -22.09 21.64
N GLN A 18 -1.99 -21.37 20.55
CA GLN A 18 -1.16 -20.19 20.63
C GLN A 18 -1.45 -19.21 19.49
N ILE A 19 -1.38 -17.92 19.76
CA ILE A 19 -1.51 -16.85 18.77
C ILE A 19 -0.20 -16.06 18.74
N HIS A 20 0.43 -16.02 17.57
CA HIS A 20 1.56 -15.15 17.30
C HIS A 20 1.08 -13.91 16.53
N TYR A 21 1.51 -12.73 16.94
CA TYR A 21 1.24 -11.49 16.23
C TYR A 21 2.50 -10.65 16.08
N GLU A 22 2.52 -9.79 15.08
CA GLU A 22 3.61 -8.88 14.81
C GLU A 22 3.04 -7.49 14.52
N LEU A 23 3.56 -6.47 15.17
CA LEU A 23 3.19 -5.09 14.91
C LEU A 23 3.88 -4.60 13.64
N THR A 24 3.18 -3.83 12.82
CA THR A 24 3.68 -3.40 11.51
C THR A 24 3.61 -1.89 11.29
N GLY A 25 2.92 -1.15 12.17
CA GLY A 25 2.72 0.29 12.07
C GLY A 25 1.66 0.70 11.05
N ASN A 26 1.66 0.12 9.83
CA ASN A 26 0.67 0.42 8.80
C ASN A 26 0.30 -0.81 7.97
N ASN A 27 -0.83 -0.71 7.26
CA ASN A 27 -1.41 -1.82 6.50
C ASN A 27 -0.54 -2.25 5.28
N ILE A 28 0.17 -1.33 4.65
CA ILE A 28 1.02 -1.65 3.50
C ILE A 28 2.24 -2.45 3.94
N LEU A 29 2.89 -2.05 5.02
CA LEU A 29 3.97 -2.83 5.62
C LEU A 29 3.48 -4.21 6.09
N ALA A 30 2.29 -4.29 6.69
CA ALA A 30 1.70 -5.58 7.04
C ALA A 30 1.59 -6.50 5.81
N LYS A 31 1.04 -5.99 4.70
CA LYS A 31 0.94 -6.75 3.45
C LYS A 31 2.30 -7.14 2.88
N LEU A 32 3.28 -6.26 2.97
CA LEU A 32 4.66 -6.50 2.54
C LEU A 32 5.31 -7.61 3.37
N MET A 33 5.23 -7.53 4.69
CA MET A 33 5.77 -8.52 5.62
C MET A 33 5.07 -9.88 5.49
N MET A 34 3.74 -9.90 5.30
CA MET A 34 3.01 -11.14 4.98
C MET A 34 3.49 -11.77 3.67
N LYS A 35 3.82 -10.95 2.69
CA LYS A 35 4.35 -11.44 1.41
C LYS A 35 5.73 -12.06 1.58
N THR A 36 6.66 -11.43 2.28
CA THR A 36 8.00 -11.97 2.53
C THR A 36 7.96 -13.29 3.29
N LYS A 37 6.96 -13.48 4.16
CA LYS A 37 6.71 -14.74 4.89
C LYS A 37 5.91 -15.78 4.10
N GLY A 38 5.58 -15.52 2.84
CA GLY A 38 4.76 -16.43 2.02
C GLY A 38 3.30 -16.57 2.48
N LEU A 39 2.84 -15.71 3.37
CA LEU A 39 1.51 -15.78 3.99
C LEU A 39 0.44 -14.99 3.22
N ARG A 40 0.84 -14.14 2.28
CA ARG A 40 -0.09 -13.28 1.56
C ARG A 40 -0.84 -14.04 0.47
N LYS A 41 -2.18 -13.99 0.55
CA LYS A 41 -3.05 -14.41 -0.55
C LYS A 41 -3.30 -13.22 -1.49
N ARG A 42 -3.35 -13.49 -2.79
CA ARG A 42 -3.70 -12.48 -3.81
C ARG A 42 -5.13 -12.01 -3.58
N GLU A 43 -5.30 -10.69 -3.46
CA GLU A 43 -6.62 -10.09 -3.33
C GLU A 43 -7.36 -10.12 -4.67
N ASN A 44 -8.65 -10.45 -4.62
CA ASN A 44 -9.54 -10.30 -5.77
C ASN A 44 -10.01 -8.85 -5.84
N LEU A 45 -9.68 -8.16 -6.92
CA LEU A 45 -10.00 -6.74 -7.16
C LEU A 45 -10.89 -6.62 -8.41
N PRO A 46 -12.19 -6.98 -8.34
CA PRO A 46 -13.06 -7.07 -9.50
C PRO A 46 -13.56 -5.73 -10.05
N PHE A 47 -13.32 -4.62 -9.34
CA PHE A 47 -13.76 -3.29 -9.77
C PHE A 47 -12.56 -2.41 -10.12
N GLY A 48 -12.68 -1.63 -11.21
CA GLY A 48 -11.68 -0.70 -11.69
C GLY A 48 -12.19 0.72 -11.75
N LEU A 49 -11.33 1.70 -11.47
CA LEU A 49 -11.54 3.11 -11.74
C LEU A 49 -11.02 3.45 -13.12
N TYR A 50 -11.86 4.08 -13.92
CA TYR A 50 -11.54 4.55 -15.28
C TYR A 50 -11.84 6.05 -15.41
N HIS A 51 -11.23 6.69 -16.38
CA HIS A 51 -11.61 8.04 -16.80
C HIS A 51 -12.21 7.97 -18.22
N LYS A 52 -13.50 8.29 -18.35
CA LYS A 52 -14.26 8.18 -19.59
C LYS A 52 -15.13 9.40 -19.80
N GLY A 53 -15.05 10.00 -20.99
CA GLY A 53 -15.87 11.17 -21.30
C GLY A 53 -15.71 12.33 -20.29
N GLY A 54 -14.50 12.58 -19.82
CA GLY A 54 -14.23 13.63 -18.83
C GLY A 54 -14.68 13.30 -17.39
N LYS A 55 -15.08 12.06 -17.09
CA LYS A 55 -15.59 11.66 -15.76
C LYS A 55 -14.90 10.43 -15.23
N TYR A 56 -14.72 10.38 -13.92
CA TYR A 56 -14.27 9.18 -13.21
C TYR A 56 -15.44 8.24 -12.99
N VAL A 57 -15.30 7.00 -13.44
CA VAL A 57 -16.32 5.95 -13.34
C VAL A 57 -15.74 4.68 -12.77
N VAL A 58 -16.53 3.97 -11.97
CA VAL A 58 -16.17 2.66 -11.41
C VAL A 58 -16.96 1.59 -12.15
N GLU A 59 -16.25 0.60 -12.68
CA GLU A 59 -16.88 -0.50 -13.42
C GLU A 59 -16.28 -1.83 -13.00
N LYS A 60 -17.03 -2.91 -13.22
CA LYS A 60 -16.49 -4.27 -13.08
C LYS A 60 -15.43 -4.51 -14.18
N ILE A 61 -14.27 -5.02 -13.77
CA ILE A 61 -13.18 -5.33 -14.70
C ILE A 61 -13.60 -6.52 -15.56
N ALA A 62 -13.81 -6.29 -16.86
CA ALA A 62 -14.14 -7.34 -17.80
C ALA A 62 -12.87 -8.01 -18.32
N THR A 63 -12.87 -9.35 -18.38
CA THR A 63 -11.73 -10.16 -18.84
C THR A 63 -11.31 -9.90 -20.29
N LYS A 64 -12.21 -9.31 -21.10
CA LYS A 64 -11.98 -9.04 -22.54
C LYS A 64 -11.73 -7.56 -22.89
N LYS A 65 -11.76 -6.63 -21.93
CA LYS A 65 -11.49 -5.21 -22.21
C LYS A 65 -9.98 -4.94 -22.24
N ARG A 66 -9.52 -4.22 -23.29
CA ARG A 66 -8.12 -3.78 -23.46
C ARG A 66 -7.74 -2.62 -22.53
N GLU A 67 -8.71 -1.99 -21.88
CA GLU A 67 -8.50 -0.79 -21.10
C GLU A 67 -8.02 -1.14 -19.67
N THR A 68 -6.88 -0.60 -19.28
CA THR A 68 -6.31 -0.79 -17.94
C THR A 68 -6.90 0.22 -16.96
N PRO A 69 -7.48 -0.21 -15.82
CA PRO A 69 -7.98 0.71 -14.82
C PRO A 69 -6.84 1.49 -14.15
N LEU A 70 -7.10 2.73 -13.76
CA LEU A 70 -6.19 3.58 -12.99
C LEU A 70 -5.92 2.97 -11.60
N LEU A 71 -7.00 2.52 -10.94
CA LEU A 71 -7.00 1.87 -9.63
C LEU A 71 -7.94 0.68 -9.62
N LYS A 72 -7.73 -0.27 -8.69
CA LYS A 72 -8.58 -1.46 -8.53
C LYS A 72 -9.10 -1.57 -7.10
N PHE A 73 -10.29 -2.18 -6.92
CA PHE A 73 -10.99 -2.27 -5.64
C PHE A 73 -11.63 -3.63 -5.43
N THR A 74 -11.77 -4.03 -4.17
CA THR A 74 -12.46 -5.26 -3.76
C THR A 74 -13.98 -5.13 -3.88
N SER A 75 -14.53 -3.89 -3.80
CA SER A 75 -15.96 -3.63 -3.93
C SER A 75 -16.24 -2.33 -4.70
N PHE A 76 -17.44 -2.27 -5.27
CA PHE A 76 -17.94 -1.08 -5.96
C PHE A 76 -17.99 0.14 -5.01
N THR A 77 -18.42 -0.06 -3.77
CA THR A 77 -18.49 1.00 -2.75
C THR A 77 -17.12 1.61 -2.44
N GLN A 78 -16.06 0.80 -2.37
CA GLN A 78 -14.70 1.33 -2.21
C GLN A 78 -14.27 2.18 -3.41
N GLY A 79 -14.63 1.77 -4.61
CA GLY A 79 -14.39 2.55 -5.82
C GLY A 79 -15.11 3.90 -5.79
N LEU A 80 -16.38 3.93 -5.38
CA LEU A 80 -17.15 5.18 -5.24
C LEU A 80 -16.55 6.12 -4.19
N LYS A 81 -16.09 5.59 -3.05
CA LYS A 81 -15.38 6.41 -2.05
C LYS A 81 -14.11 7.03 -2.63
N ALA A 82 -13.35 6.29 -3.44
CA ALA A 82 -12.18 6.82 -4.12
C ALA A 82 -12.55 7.91 -5.14
N VAL A 83 -13.64 7.75 -5.91
CA VAL A 83 -14.15 8.80 -6.82
C VAL A 83 -14.54 10.05 -6.05
N SER A 84 -15.26 9.91 -4.92
CA SER A 84 -15.63 11.04 -4.08
C SER A 84 -14.40 11.76 -3.53
N PHE A 85 -13.40 11.03 -3.09
CA PHE A 85 -12.13 11.59 -2.63
C PHE A 85 -11.40 12.36 -3.74
N ILE A 86 -11.29 11.78 -4.94
CA ILE A 86 -10.66 12.42 -6.11
C ILE A 86 -11.40 13.71 -6.49
N LYS A 87 -12.73 13.68 -6.54
CA LYS A 87 -13.55 14.85 -6.88
C LYS A 87 -13.48 15.97 -5.85
N ALA A 88 -13.22 15.66 -4.60
CA ALA A 88 -13.04 16.66 -3.54
C ALA A 88 -11.70 17.41 -3.64
N GLN A 89 -10.78 16.93 -4.50
CA GLN A 89 -9.47 17.53 -4.70
C GLN A 89 -9.39 18.19 -6.07
N GLU A 90 -9.33 19.53 -6.11
CA GLU A 90 -9.26 20.32 -7.36
C GLU A 90 -8.10 19.88 -8.27
N LYS A 91 -6.95 19.52 -7.68
CA LYS A 91 -5.76 19.06 -8.43
C LYS A 91 -6.04 17.84 -9.33
N TYR A 92 -7.04 17.02 -9.01
CA TYR A 92 -7.40 15.83 -9.79
C TYR A 92 -8.56 16.05 -10.76
N ALA A 93 -8.98 17.31 -10.98
CA ALA A 93 -9.88 17.65 -12.09
C ALA A 93 -9.24 17.25 -13.43
N ASP A 94 -7.91 17.39 -13.55
CA ASP A 94 -7.14 16.84 -14.66
C ASP A 94 -6.72 15.38 -14.35
N VAL A 95 -7.12 14.45 -15.20
CA VAL A 95 -6.75 13.03 -15.10
C VAL A 95 -5.24 12.82 -15.23
N ASN A 96 -4.52 13.67 -15.94
CA ASN A 96 -3.07 13.58 -16.08
C ASN A 96 -2.37 13.82 -14.73
N GLU A 97 -2.86 14.74 -13.91
CA GLU A 97 -2.32 14.98 -12.56
C GLU A 97 -2.58 13.76 -11.64
N LEU A 98 -3.76 13.15 -11.73
CA LEU A 98 -4.02 11.90 -11.02
C LEU A 98 -3.06 10.80 -11.48
N GLN A 99 -2.91 10.60 -12.80
CA GLN A 99 -2.02 9.57 -13.35
C GLN A 99 -0.56 9.80 -12.93
N LYS A 100 -0.09 11.05 -12.94
CA LYS A 100 1.24 11.44 -12.48
C LYS A 100 1.43 11.14 -11.00
N THR A 101 0.44 11.48 -10.18
CA THR A 101 0.49 11.22 -8.72
C THR A 101 0.63 9.73 -8.43
N ILE A 102 -0.20 8.88 -9.05
CA ILE A 102 -0.21 7.43 -8.78
C ILE A 102 0.82 6.64 -9.61
N ASN A 103 1.63 7.32 -10.43
CA ASN A 103 2.64 6.66 -11.24
C ASN A 103 3.81 6.21 -10.35
N LEU A 104 4.08 4.90 -10.37
CA LEU A 104 5.20 4.30 -9.63
C LEU A 104 6.46 4.17 -10.49
N LYS A 105 6.36 4.29 -11.81
CA LYS A 105 7.51 4.10 -12.70
C LYS A 105 8.63 5.09 -12.37
N ASN A 106 9.84 4.56 -12.30
CA ASN A 106 11.08 5.32 -12.09
C ASN A 106 11.17 6.07 -10.73
N ARG A 107 10.28 5.78 -9.77
CA ARG A 107 10.42 6.35 -8.42
C ARG A 107 11.66 5.80 -7.74
N ASN A 108 12.50 6.72 -7.26
CA ASN A 108 13.67 6.44 -6.44
C ASN A 108 13.54 7.31 -5.20
N GLU A 109 12.95 6.77 -4.14
CA GLU A 109 12.53 7.54 -2.98
C GLU A 109 12.33 6.64 -1.76
N MET A 110 12.28 7.23 -0.57
CA MET A 110 11.93 6.57 0.67
C MET A 110 10.55 7.08 1.12
N TRP A 111 9.67 6.15 1.45
CA TRP A 111 8.37 6.47 2.03
C TRP A 111 8.39 6.22 3.52
N LEU A 112 8.09 7.25 4.31
CA LEU A 112 8.04 7.20 5.77
C LEU A 112 6.59 7.20 6.25
N SER A 113 6.34 6.45 7.33
CA SER A 113 5.05 6.39 8.00
C SER A 113 5.23 6.11 9.49
N ALA A 114 4.12 6.05 10.24
CA ALA A 114 4.13 5.61 11.63
C ALA A 114 4.75 4.22 11.76
N GLY A 115 5.52 4.02 12.80
CA GLY A 115 6.11 2.74 13.17
C GLY A 115 5.17 1.88 14.01
N ARG A 116 5.72 0.86 14.65
CA ARG A 116 5.00 -0.09 15.51
C ARG A 116 4.59 0.52 16.85
N THR A 117 5.32 1.55 17.27
CA THR A 117 5.11 2.32 18.49
C THR A 117 5.13 3.83 18.22
N LEU A 118 4.68 4.65 19.17
CA LEU A 118 4.67 6.11 19.05
C LEU A 118 6.07 6.73 18.85
N GLY A 119 7.11 6.09 19.36
CA GLY A 119 8.50 6.56 19.22
C GLY A 119 9.23 6.03 17.99
N GLU A 120 8.54 5.35 17.07
CA GLU A 120 9.13 4.69 15.93
C GLU A 120 8.50 5.17 14.62
N LYS A 121 9.32 5.28 13.56
CA LYS A 121 8.87 5.40 12.17
C LYS A 121 9.17 4.11 11.40
N SER A 122 8.32 3.80 10.47
CA SER A 122 8.56 2.78 9.45
C SER A 122 8.98 3.42 8.14
N PHE A 123 9.73 2.70 7.33
CA PHE A 123 10.12 3.16 6.00
C PHE A 123 10.08 2.04 4.96
N MET A 124 9.90 2.44 3.70
CA MET A 124 10.06 1.60 2.50
C MET A 124 10.95 2.33 1.52
N ILE A 125 11.86 1.61 0.87
CA ILE A 125 12.76 2.15 -0.16
C ILE A 125 12.27 1.70 -1.53
N PHE A 126 12.01 2.68 -2.39
CA PHE A 126 11.68 2.47 -3.79
C PHE A 126 12.91 2.69 -4.66
N GLU A 127 13.18 1.73 -5.55
CA GLU A 127 14.17 1.84 -6.61
C GLU A 127 13.55 1.44 -7.93
N LYS A 128 13.62 2.33 -8.92
CA LYS A 128 13.01 2.14 -10.25
C LYS A 128 11.53 1.72 -10.18
N GLY A 129 10.81 2.27 -9.21
CA GLY A 129 9.37 2.01 -9.02
C GLY A 129 9.01 0.70 -8.31
N ASN A 130 9.98 -0.04 -7.78
CA ASN A 130 9.76 -1.25 -6.98
C ASN A 130 10.23 -1.02 -5.56
N VAL A 131 9.54 -1.59 -4.59
CA VAL A 131 10.05 -1.63 -3.22
C VAL A 131 11.15 -2.67 -3.14
N THR A 132 12.35 -2.24 -2.75
CA THR A 132 13.54 -3.10 -2.62
C THR A 132 13.88 -3.40 -1.19
N ALA A 133 13.44 -2.55 -0.24
CA ALA A 133 13.69 -2.76 1.17
C ALA A 133 12.66 -2.05 2.04
N TYR A 134 12.58 -2.45 3.30
CA TYR A 134 11.78 -1.78 4.33
C TYR A 134 12.50 -1.85 5.69
N GLY A 135 11.99 -1.14 6.67
CA GLY A 135 12.52 -1.21 8.03
C GLY A 135 11.80 -0.28 8.99
N PHE A 136 12.37 -0.21 10.18
CA PHE A 136 11.87 0.61 11.28
C PHE A 136 13.04 1.34 11.94
N TYR A 137 12.84 2.56 12.42
CA TYR A 137 13.82 3.28 13.20
C TYR A 137 13.15 4.11 14.29
N GLU A 138 13.85 4.25 15.40
CA GLU A 138 13.37 5.00 16.58
C GLU A 138 13.69 6.48 16.41
N LEU A 139 12.73 7.36 16.71
CA LEU A 139 12.85 8.81 16.56
C LEU A 139 13.88 9.45 17.50
N HIS A 140 14.11 8.84 18.67
CA HIS A 140 15.08 9.31 19.67
C HIS A 140 16.51 8.87 19.38
N THR A 141 16.72 7.97 18.43
CA THR A 141 18.06 7.63 17.95
C THR A 141 18.55 8.70 16.98
N GLN A 142 19.87 8.88 16.85
CA GLN A 142 20.46 9.83 15.90
C GLN A 142 20.38 9.34 14.44
N ILE A 143 19.39 8.48 14.14
CA ILE A 143 19.12 7.92 12.79
C ILE A 143 18.11 8.83 12.11
N ASN A 144 18.59 9.92 11.52
CA ASN A 144 17.75 10.97 10.90
C ASN A 144 18.16 11.32 9.46
N THR A 145 19.14 10.60 8.91
CA THR A 145 19.60 10.81 7.54
C THR A 145 19.32 9.60 6.68
N TRP A 146 19.08 9.82 5.37
CA TRP A 146 18.88 8.74 4.39
C TRP A 146 19.91 7.61 4.55
N LYS A 147 21.19 7.95 4.61
CA LYS A 147 22.28 6.96 4.73
C LYS A 147 22.17 6.09 5.96
N LYS A 148 21.83 6.67 7.10
CA LYS A 148 21.69 5.94 8.38
C LYS A 148 20.44 5.06 8.36
N ILE A 149 19.32 5.57 7.85
CA ILE A 149 18.06 4.82 7.72
C ILE A 149 18.26 3.64 6.76
N ALA A 150 18.89 3.88 5.60
CA ALA A 150 19.16 2.83 4.63
C ALA A 150 20.14 1.75 5.14
N ALA A 151 20.98 2.05 6.12
CA ALA A 151 21.91 1.08 6.70
C ALA A 151 21.21 0.00 7.57
N ILE A 152 20.01 0.29 8.09
CA ILE A 152 19.23 -0.66 8.92
C ILE A 152 18.08 -1.32 8.16
N LYS A 153 18.08 -1.22 6.84
CA LYS A 153 17.05 -1.80 5.98
C LYS A 153 17.04 -3.33 6.01
N ILE A 154 15.87 -3.88 5.80
CA ILE A 154 15.65 -5.29 5.52
C ILE A 154 15.39 -5.40 4.01
N ASP A 155 16.30 -6.03 3.29
CA ASP A 155 16.19 -6.21 1.84
C ASP A 155 15.08 -7.19 1.48
N LEU A 156 14.44 -6.96 0.33
CA LEU A 156 13.36 -7.77 -0.20
C LEU A 156 13.84 -8.60 -1.38
N ASP A 157 13.78 -9.90 -1.26
CA ASP A 157 14.12 -10.85 -2.35
C ASP A 157 12.97 -11.08 -3.32
N THR A 158 11.81 -10.47 -3.09
CA THR A 158 10.59 -10.72 -3.86
C THR A 158 10.09 -9.47 -4.57
N LYS A 159 9.64 -9.64 -5.84
CA LYS A 159 8.99 -8.57 -6.57
C LYS A 159 7.68 -8.16 -5.91
N THR A 160 7.42 -6.85 -5.83
CA THR A 160 6.25 -6.27 -5.15
C THR A 160 5.13 -5.82 -6.11
N THR A 161 5.14 -6.31 -7.35
CA THR A 161 4.17 -5.94 -8.40
C THR A 161 2.71 -6.23 -8.05
N ASP A 162 2.45 -7.21 -7.20
CA ASP A 162 1.11 -7.52 -6.68
C ASP A 162 0.62 -6.53 -5.60
N LEU A 163 1.50 -5.67 -5.08
CA LEU A 163 1.21 -4.55 -4.18
C LEU A 163 1.09 -3.21 -4.91
N GLU A 164 1.29 -3.18 -6.22
CA GLU A 164 1.28 -1.93 -7.02
C GLU A 164 0.01 -1.10 -6.78
N ASN A 165 -1.15 -1.76 -6.72
CA ASN A 165 -2.41 -1.06 -6.48
C ASN A 165 -2.51 -0.48 -5.05
N ASP A 166 -1.95 -1.16 -4.06
CA ASP A 166 -1.88 -0.66 -2.68
C ASP A 166 -1.00 0.60 -2.60
N PHE A 167 0.15 0.58 -3.28
CA PHE A 167 1.03 1.76 -3.35
C PHE A 167 0.37 2.94 -4.07
N LYS A 168 -0.34 2.71 -5.18
CA LYS A 168 -1.11 3.75 -5.88
C LYS A 168 -2.19 4.38 -4.99
N LEU A 169 -2.88 3.56 -4.21
CA LEU A 169 -3.89 4.05 -3.26
C LEU A 169 -3.26 4.85 -2.11
N ALA A 170 -2.08 4.45 -1.65
CA ALA A 170 -1.34 5.19 -0.64
C ALA A 170 -0.87 6.56 -1.13
N LEU A 171 -0.37 6.64 -2.36
CA LEU A 171 -0.02 7.91 -3.01
C LEU A 171 -1.22 8.83 -3.15
N LEU A 172 -2.36 8.28 -3.58
CA LEU A 172 -3.60 9.05 -3.70
C LEU A 172 -4.05 9.64 -2.37
N ARG A 173 -3.87 8.91 -1.26
CA ARG A 173 -4.28 9.32 0.09
C ARG A 173 -3.25 10.15 0.83
N GLU A 174 -2.04 10.24 0.28
CA GLU A 174 -0.90 10.88 0.94
C GLU A 174 -0.56 10.22 2.30
N ASP A 175 -0.67 8.88 2.35
CA ASP A 175 -0.47 8.09 3.58
C ASP A 175 1.00 8.09 4.07
N PHE A 176 1.94 8.61 3.26
CA PHE A 176 3.38 8.57 3.51
C PHE A 176 4.03 9.94 3.31
N GLU A 177 4.99 10.25 4.14
CA GLU A 177 5.98 11.28 3.91
C GLU A 177 7.02 10.74 2.90
N ILE A 178 7.23 11.43 1.78
CA ILE A 178 8.10 10.96 0.69
C ILE A 178 9.39 11.76 0.69
N ILE A 179 10.53 11.06 0.78
CA ILE A 179 11.86 11.65 0.74
C ILE A 179 12.57 11.15 -0.51
N PRO A 180 12.99 12.03 -1.45
CA PRO A 180 13.74 11.65 -2.62
C PRO A 180 15.07 10.97 -2.25
N THR A 181 15.49 9.99 -3.05
CA THR A 181 16.86 9.46 -2.91
C THR A 181 17.87 10.56 -3.22
N PRO A 182 18.91 10.75 -2.39
CA PRO A 182 19.99 11.66 -2.73
C PRO A 182 20.60 11.25 -4.09
N GLU A 183 20.78 12.23 -4.97
CA GLU A 183 21.51 12.00 -6.22
C GLU A 183 22.91 11.46 -5.89
N LYS A 184 23.35 10.45 -6.64
CA LYS A 184 24.66 9.82 -6.48
C LYS A 184 25.75 10.71 -7.04
#